data_feeb90633ad71c4af49bfc778de4d7ee
#
_entry.id   feeb90633ad71c4af49bfc778de4d7ee
#
_cell.length_a   1.000
_cell.length_b   1.000
_cell.length_c   1.000
_cell.angle_alpha   90.00
_cell.angle_beta   90.00
_cell.angle_gamma   90.00
#
_symmetry.space_group_name_H-M   'P 1'
#
loop_
_entity.id
_entity.type
_entity.pdbx_description
1 polymer ?
#
loop_
_entity_poly.entity_id
_entity_poly.type
_entity_poly.pdbx_seq_one_letter_code
_entity_poly.pdbx_strand_id
1 'polypeptide(L)'
;RYVPGWDCHGLPIEWKIEEQYRAKGLNKDDVDTVAFRQECRKFAEGWIDVQREEFKRLGVTGKWDRPYLTMDYHAEAVIADEFMKFLMNGSLYQGSKPVMWSPVEKTALAEAEVEYHDHTSHQVWVRFPILNPPDYTLRDEEGLRSHAISTTLHGATIVIWTTTPWT
;
A
#
# COMPACT_ATOMS: atom_id res chain seq x y z
N ARG A 1 -0.75 -2.20 37.63
CA ARG A 1 -2.18 -1.95 37.36
C ARG A 1 -2.40 -1.93 35.88
N TYR A 2 -3.33 -2.72 35.37
CA TYR A 2 -3.65 -2.78 33.95
C TYR A 2 -4.46 -1.57 33.52
N VAL A 3 -4.03 -0.92 32.43
CA VAL A 3 -4.78 0.14 31.75
C VAL A 3 -5.14 -0.39 30.36
N PRO A 4 -6.42 -0.59 30.06
CA PRO A 4 -6.82 -1.01 28.73
C PRO A 4 -6.54 0.07 27.69
N GLY A 5 -6.26 -0.35 26.46
CA GLY A 5 -6.01 0.56 25.34
C GLY A 5 -6.68 0.07 24.07
N TRP A 6 -7.05 1.01 23.20
CA TRP A 6 -7.63 0.76 21.90
C TRP A 6 -6.92 1.50 20.79
N ASP A 7 -6.67 0.80 19.69
CA ASP A 7 -6.39 1.42 18.41
C ASP A 7 -7.71 1.86 17.77
N CYS A 8 -7.84 3.15 17.53
CA CYS A 8 -9.09 3.77 17.11
C CYS A 8 -9.04 4.28 15.66
N HIS A 9 -8.24 3.63 14.80
CA HIS A 9 -8.00 4.02 13.41
C HIS A 9 -7.79 2.79 12.53
N GLY A 10 -7.67 3.02 11.23
CA GLY A 10 -7.30 2.02 10.24
C GLY A 10 -8.41 1.70 9.25
N LEU A 11 -8.04 0.97 8.21
CA LEU A 11 -8.91 0.57 7.10
C LEU A 11 -10.24 -0.07 7.52
N PRO A 12 -10.31 -0.94 8.54
CA PRO A 12 -11.59 -1.55 8.92
C PRO A 12 -12.65 -0.54 9.35
N ILE A 13 -12.25 0.55 10.02
CA ILE A 13 -13.15 1.63 10.45
C ILE A 13 -13.58 2.46 9.24
N GLU A 14 -12.60 2.89 8.43
CA GLU A 14 -12.84 3.70 7.24
C GLU A 14 -13.75 2.97 6.23
N TRP A 15 -13.50 1.69 6.02
CA TRP A 15 -14.31 0.84 5.16
C TRP A 15 -15.78 0.76 5.62
N LYS A 16 -16.01 0.61 6.92
CA LYS A 16 -17.37 0.56 7.48
C LYS A 16 -18.12 1.88 7.29
N ILE A 17 -17.45 2.99 7.45
CA ILE A 17 -18.06 4.31 7.16
C ILE A 17 -18.31 4.48 5.67
N GLU A 18 -17.36 4.05 4.82
CA GLU A 18 -17.56 4.08 3.37
C GLU A 18 -18.74 3.21 2.92
N GLU A 19 -18.92 2.01 3.48
CA GLU A 19 -20.10 1.18 3.23
C GLU A 19 -21.40 1.91 3.55
N GLN A 20 -21.42 2.67 4.65
CA GLN A 20 -22.60 3.47 5.01
C GLN A 20 -22.89 4.60 4.02
N TYR A 21 -21.84 5.23 3.46
CA TYR A 21 -21.99 6.22 2.39
C TYR A 21 -22.50 5.57 1.10
N ARG A 22 -21.91 4.46 0.69
CA ARG A 22 -22.38 3.70 -0.50
C ARG A 22 -23.83 3.25 -0.38
N ALA A 23 -24.25 2.79 0.80
CA ALA A 23 -25.65 2.42 1.05
C ALA A 23 -26.64 3.60 0.90
N LYS A 24 -26.14 4.82 1.09
CA LYS A 24 -26.91 6.08 0.87
C LYS A 24 -26.79 6.62 -0.57
N GLY A 25 -26.06 5.92 -1.45
CA GLY A 25 -25.77 6.38 -2.81
C GLY A 25 -24.74 7.52 -2.88
N LEU A 26 -23.95 7.72 -1.83
CA LEU A 26 -22.92 8.74 -1.75
C LEU A 26 -21.52 8.14 -1.98
N ASN A 27 -20.61 8.95 -2.51
CA ASN A 27 -19.21 8.59 -2.64
C ASN A 27 -18.40 9.29 -1.53
N LYS A 28 -17.54 8.55 -0.84
CA LYS A 28 -16.68 9.12 0.22
C LYS A 28 -15.75 10.22 -0.30
N ASP A 29 -15.32 10.11 -1.57
CA ASP A 29 -14.38 11.06 -2.18
C ASP A 29 -15.01 12.47 -2.36
N ASP A 30 -16.35 12.55 -2.32
CA ASP A 30 -17.10 13.80 -2.43
C ASP A 30 -17.43 14.42 -1.05
N VAL A 31 -17.07 13.72 0.04
CA VAL A 31 -17.32 14.18 1.41
C VAL A 31 -16.12 14.96 1.94
N ASP A 32 -16.39 16.00 2.72
CA ASP A 32 -15.34 16.71 3.42
C ASP A 32 -14.49 15.76 4.29
N THR A 33 -13.18 15.81 4.13
CA THR A 33 -12.25 14.90 4.81
C THR A 33 -12.36 14.98 6.34
N VAL A 34 -12.60 16.17 6.90
CA VAL A 34 -12.75 16.36 8.34
C VAL A 34 -14.05 15.72 8.82
N ALA A 35 -15.13 15.91 8.09
CA ALA A 35 -16.42 15.29 8.40
C ALA A 35 -16.33 13.76 8.37
N PHE A 36 -15.70 13.19 7.34
CA PHE A 36 -15.47 11.75 7.25
C PHE A 36 -14.66 11.22 8.44
N ARG A 37 -13.58 11.89 8.80
CA ARG A 37 -12.75 11.52 9.97
C ARG A 37 -13.52 11.57 11.27
N GLN A 38 -14.39 12.56 11.45
CA GLN A 38 -15.21 12.66 12.65
C GLN A 38 -16.24 11.51 12.74
N GLU A 39 -16.78 11.05 11.63
CA GLU A 39 -17.65 9.87 11.61
C GLU A 39 -16.87 8.59 11.95
N CYS A 40 -15.63 8.44 11.46
CA CYS A 40 -14.76 7.33 11.86
C CYS A 40 -14.47 7.34 13.37
N ARG A 41 -14.17 8.50 13.96
CA ARG A 41 -13.97 8.65 15.41
C ARG A 41 -15.22 8.23 16.20
N LYS A 42 -16.40 8.74 15.80
CA LYS A 42 -17.65 8.40 16.44
C LYS A 42 -17.99 6.90 16.37
N PHE A 43 -17.68 6.29 15.24
CA PHE A 43 -17.83 4.84 15.08
C PHE A 43 -16.92 4.07 16.04
N ALA A 44 -15.64 4.45 16.14
CA ALA A 44 -14.68 3.86 17.07
C ALA A 44 -15.11 4.03 18.54
N GLU A 45 -15.62 5.21 18.94
CA GLU A 45 -16.14 5.47 20.29
C GLU A 45 -17.26 4.49 20.67
N GLY A 46 -18.19 4.22 19.77
CA GLY A 46 -19.25 3.25 20.01
C GLY A 46 -18.72 1.83 20.26
N TRP A 47 -17.71 1.42 19.53
CA TRP A 47 -17.10 0.10 19.71
C TRP A 47 -16.28 -0.03 21.00
N ILE A 48 -15.67 1.05 21.49
CA ILE A 48 -14.97 1.06 22.77
C ILE A 48 -15.94 0.69 23.89
N ASP A 49 -17.13 1.26 23.91
CA ASP A 49 -18.13 0.98 24.93
C ASP A 49 -18.60 -0.48 24.88
N VAL A 50 -18.90 -0.98 23.69
CA VAL A 50 -19.30 -2.38 23.49
C VAL A 50 -18.22 -3.34 23.99
N GLN A 51 -17.01 -3.19 23.52
CA GLN A 51 -15.88 -4.07 23.88
C GLN A 51 -15.51 -3.95 25.35
N ARG A 52 -15.61 -2.78 25.95
CA ARG A 52 -15.40 -2.57 27.40
C ARG A 52 -16.33 -3.46 28.22
N GLU A 53 -17.60 -3.47 27.89
CA GLU A 53 -18.58 -4.29 28.63
C GLU A 53 -18.37 -5.79 28.37
N GLU A 54 -18.00 -6.17 27.16
CA GLU A 54 -17.66 -7.56 26.83
C GLU A 54 -16.44 -8.04 27.60
N PHE A 55 -15.36 -7.27 27.67
CA PHE A 55 -14.17 -7.62 28.45
C PHE A 55 -14.43 -7.69 29.94
N LYS A 56 -15.23 -6.77 30.50
CA LYS A 56 -15.66 -6.84 31.89
C LYS A 56 -16.46 -8.11 32.15
N ARG A 57 -17.37 -8.48 31.25
CA ARG A 57 -18.13 -9.73 31.33
C ARG A 57 -17.23 -10.97 31.35
N LEU A 58 -16.13 -10.93 30.60
CA LEU A 58 -15.11 -11.99 30.56
C LEU A 58 -14.19 -12.01 31.81
N GLY A 59 -14.41 -11.08 32.76
CA GLY A 59 -13.65 -11.01 34.01
C GLY A 59 -12.33 -10.25 33.91
N VAL A 60 -12.08 -9.51 32.82
CA VAL A 60 -10.88 -8.70 32.72
C VAL A 60 -10.99 -7.49 33.66
N THR A 61 -10.04 -7.38 34.60
CA THR A 61 -9.96 -6.29 35.58
C THR A 61 -8.96 -5.24 35.13
N GLY A 62 -9.31 -3.96 35.30
CA GLY A 62 -8.44 -2.85 34.89
C GLY A 62 -9.04 -1.49 35.21
N LYS A 63 -8.34 -0.44 34.80
CA LYS A 63 -8.81 0.94 34.90
C LYS A 63 -9.67 1.31 33.67
N TRP A 64 -10.90 0.87 33.67
CA TRP A 64 -11.84 1.07 32.58
C TRP A 64 -12.38 2.50 32.43
N ASP A 65 -12.26 3.31 33.46
CA ASP A 65 -12.69 4.71 33.51
C ASP A 65 -11.74 5.67 32.79
N ARG A 66 -10.48 5.26 32.61
CA ARG A 66 -9.45 6.03 31.91
C ARG A 66 -8.61 5.12 31.03
N PRO A 67 -9.16 4.64 29.94
CA PRO A 67 -8.41 3.84 28.98
C PRO A 67 -7.42 4.71 28.18
N TYR A 68 -6.43 4.08 27.56
CA TYR A 68 -5.62 4.71 26.55
C TYR A 68 -6.34 4.58 25.17
N LEU A 69 -6.54 5.70 24.49
CA LEU A 69 -7.15 5.74 23.17
C LEU A 69 -6.20 6.41 22.20
N THR A 70 -5.87 5.75 21.10
CA THR A 70 -4.98 6.34 20.07
C THR A 70 -5.59 7.54 19.37
N MET A 71 -6.92 7.73 19.44
CA MET A 71 -7.64 8.89 18.92
C MET A 71 -7.80 10.03 19.94
N ASP A 72 -7.32 9.88 21.17
CA ASP A 72 -7.33 10.97 22.14
C ASP A 72 -6.43 12.11 21.66
N TYR A 73 -6.95 13.35 21.64
CA TYR A 73 -6.19 14.51 21.14
C TYR A 73 -4.89 14.75 21.91
N HIS A 74 -4.86 14.44 23.22
CA HIS A 74 -3.63 14.52 23.98
C HIS A 74 -2.62 13.46 23.53
N ALA A 75 -3.07 12.24 23.30
CA ALA A 75 -2.22 11.16 22.78
C ALA A 75 -1.68 11.51 21.38
N GLU A 76 -2.52 12.01 20.48
CA GLU A 76 -2.10 12.47 19.15
C GLU A 76 -1.07 13.61 19.25
N ALA A 77 -1.27 14.58 20.15
CA ALA A 77 -0.34 15.68 20.34
C ALA A 77 1.03 15.21 20.85
N VAL A 78 1.06 14.26 21.79
CA VAL A 78 2.31 13.67 22.29
C VAL A 78 3.04 12.90 21.19
N ILE A 79 2.31 12.11 20.38
CA ILE A 79 2.88 11.38 19.24
C ILE A 79 3.49 12.36 18.23
N ALA A 80 2.78 13.44 17.90
CA ALA A 80 3.28 14.46 16.98
C ALA A 80 4.53 15.17 17.53
N ASP A 81 4.56 15.50 18.82
CA ASP A 81 5.71 16.14 19.47
C ASP A 81 6.94 15.23 19.44
N GLU A 82 6.78 13.96 19.79
CA GLU A 82 7.87 12.98 19.71
C GLU A 82 8.36 12.79 18.27
N PHE A 83 7.46 12.72 17.29
CA PHE A 83 7.82 12.61 15.89
C PHE A 83 8.61 13.84 15.38
N MET A 84 8.22 15.03 15.80
CA MET A 84 8.94 16.25 15.45
C MET A 84 10.39 16.28 15.98
N LYS A 85 10.70 15.58 17.06
CA LYS A 85 12.08 15.47 17.56
C LYS A 85 12.99 14.74 16.55
N PHE A 86 12.47 13.75 15.82
CA PHE A 86 13.20 13.09 14.72
C PHE A 86 13.43 14.02 13.53
N LEU A 87 12.48 14.90 13.24
CA LEU A 87 12.67 15.93 12.22
C LEU A 87 13.78 16.91 12.64
N MET A 88 13.73 17.38 13.88
CA MET A 88 14.67 18.39 14.38
C MET A 88 16.10 17.86 14.51
N ASN A 89 16.29 16.59 14.75
CA ASN A 89 17.64 15.97 14.81
C ASN A 89 18.16 15.48 13.44
N GLY A 90 17.37 15.67 12.35
CA GLY A 90 17.76 15.29 11.00
C GLY A 90 17.61 13.81 10.66
N SER A 91 16.98 13.00 11.51
CA SER A 91 16.77 11.58 11.26
C SER A 91 15.59 11.31 10.34
N LEU A 92 14.67 12.27 10.17
CA LEU A 92 13.52 12.16 9.29
C LEU A 92 13.85 12.71 7.90
N TYR A 93 13.59 11.91 6.88
CA TYR A 93 13.74 12.32 5.48
C TYR A 93 12.57 11.80 4.64
N GLN A 94 12.28 12.48 3.53
CA GLN A 94 11.33 12.01 2.54
C GLN A 94 12.02 11.07 1.55
N GLY A 95 11.44 9.90 1.33
CA GLY A 95 11.95 8.91 0.40
C GLY A 95 10.83 8.21 -0.35
N SER A 96 11.19 7.46 -1.40
CA SER A 96 10.26 6.61 -2.16
C SER A 96 10.63 5.15 -1.96
N LYS A 97 9.63 4.31 -1.68
CA LYS A 97 9.75 2.86 -1.58
C LYS A 97 8.61 2.22 -2.37
N PRO A 98 8.89 1.26 -3.27
CA PRO A 98 7.84 0.47 -3.90
C PRO A 98 7.07 -0.31 -2.83
N VAL A 99 5.75 -0.20 -2.85
CA VAL A 99 4.84 -0.90 -1.93
C VAL A 99 3.65 -1.44 -2.71
N MET A 100 3.00 -2.48 -2.16
CA MET A 100 1.75 -2.97 -2.71
C MET A 100 0.67 -1.91 -2.54
N TRP A 101 -0.19 -1.80 -3.54
CA TRP A 101 -1.26 -0.81 -3.59
C TRP A 101 -2.60 -1.50 -3.87
N SER A 102 -3.60 -1.21 -3.05
CA SER A 102 -4.98 -1.61 -3.35
C SER A 102 -5.68 -0.55 -4.19
N PRO A 103 -6.07 -0.85 -5.45
CA PRO A 103 -6.82 0.09 -6.27
C PRO A 103 -8.28 0.26 -5.80
N VAL A 104 -8.79 -0.68 -4.99
CA VAL A 104 -10.16 -0.63 -4.46
C VAL A 104 -10.23 0.34 -3.27
N GLU A 105 -9.38 0.13 -2.27
CA GLU A 105 -9.30 0.99 -1.09
C GLU A 105 -8.50 2.27 -1.34
N LYS A 106 -7.79 2.37 -2.47
CA LYS A 106 -6.93 3.50 -2.86
C LYS A 106 -5.89 3.82 -1.79
N THR A 107 -5.21 2.80 -1.30
CA THR A 107 -4.19 2.93 -0.26
C THR A 107 -3.04 1.95 -0.44
N ALA A 108 -1.90 2.28 0.16
CA ALA A 108 -0.79 1.35 0.31
C ALA A 108 -1.14 0.27 1.33
N LEU A 109 -0.62 -0.95 1.10
CA LEU A 109 -0.80 -2.07 2.01
C LEU A 109 0.51 -2.34 2.76
N ALA A 110 0.40 -2.68 4.03
CA ALA A 110 1.49 -3.28 4.77
C ALA A 110 1.75 -4.71 4.26
N GLU A 111 2.98 -5.18 4.38
CA GLU A 111 3.35 -6.53 3.90
C GLU A 111 2.49 -7.63 4.55
N ALA A 112 2.12 -7.46 5.82
CA ALA A 112 1.26 -8.38 6.53
C ALA A 112 -0.21 -8.39 6.06
N GLU A 113 -0.64 -7.39 5.31
CA GLU A 113 -2.00 -7.27 4.77
C GLU A 113 -2.12 -7.87 3.37
N VAL A 114 -0.98 -8.24 2.75
CA VAL A 114 -0.95 -8.82 1.40
C VAL A 114 -1.22 -10.32 1.48
N GLU A 115 -2.30 -10.75 0.85
CA GLU A 115 -2.65 -12.15 0.72
C GLU A 115 -2.34 -12.65 -0.71
N TYR A 116 -1.81 -13.86 -0.81
CA TYR A 116 -1.47 -14.50 -2.07
C TYR A 116 -2.46 -15.62 -2.36
N HIS A 117 -3.06 -15.56 -3.54
CA HIS A 117 -3.99 -16.57 -4.02
C HIS A 117 -3.59 -17.06 -5.40
N ASP A 118 -3.91 -18.31 -5.72
CA ASP A 118 -3.73 -18.84 -7.06
C ASP A 118 -4.62 -18.04 -8.04
N HIS A 119 -3.98 -17.54 -9.10
CA HIS A 119 -4.64 -16.74 -10.11
C HIS A 119 -4.30 -17.24 -11.51
N THR A 120 -5.32 -17.43 -12.32
CA THR A 120 -5.14 -17.77 -13.74
C THR A 120 -5.16 -16.49 -14.57
N SER A 121 -4.05 -16.21 -15.25
CA SER A 121 -3.95 -15.08 -16.17
C SER A 121 -3.53 -15.51 -17.56
N HIS A 122 -3.82 -14.67 -18.55
CA HIS A 122 -3.32 -14.85 -19.91
C HIS A 122 -1.86 -14.46 -19.99
N GLN A 123 -1.11 -15.22 -20.77
CA GLN A 123 0.28 -14.92 -21.11
C GLN A 123 0.46 -14.95 -22.62
N VAL A 124 1.35 -14.14 -23.14
CA VAL A 124 1.64 -14.05 -24.55
C VAL A 124 3.13 -14.03 -24.81
N TRP A 125 3.52 -14.62 -25.93
CA TRP A 125 4.84 -14.47 -26.54
C TRP A 125 4.69 -13.56 -27.75
N VAL A 126 5.41 -12.44 -27.76
CA VAL A 126 5.36 -11.46 -28.82
C VAL A 126 6.69 -11.48 -29.58
N ARG A 127 6.60 -11.54 -30.90
CA ARG A 127 7.75 -11.53 -31.80
C ARG A 127 7.95 -10.14 -32.37
N PHE A 128 9.10 -9.55 -32.13
CA PHE A 128 9.51 -8.28 -32.72
C PHE A 128 10.58 -8.53 -33.78
N PRO A 129 10.31 -8.27 -35.07
CA PRO A 129 11.32 -8.39 -36.11
C PRO A 129 12.43 -7.35 -35.91
N ILE A 130 13.67 -7.77 -36.14
CA ILE A 130 14.80 -6.84 -36.16
C ILE A 130 14.82 -6.19 -37.55
N LEU A 131 14.45 -4.89 -37.61
CA LEU A 131 14.35 -4.18 -38.87
C LEU A 131 15.71 -3.71 -39.37
N ASN A 132 16.55 -3.17 -38.50
CA ASN A 132 17.86 -2.64 -38.81
C ASN A 132 18.86 -3.19 -37.80
N PRO A 133 19.36 -4.43 -38.00
CA PRO A 133 20.39 -4.95 -37.12
C PRO A 133 21.62 -4.04 -37.18
N PRO A 134 22.13 -3.58 -36.04
CA PRO A 134 23.30 -2.72 -36.04
C PRO A 134 24.47 -3.46 -36.66
N ASP A 135 25.25 -2.73 -37.44
CA ASP A 135 26.47 -3.23 -38.11
C ASP A 135 27.59 -3.32 -37.06
N TYR A 136 27.56 -4.39 -36.25
CA TYR A 136 28.62 -4.64 -35.28
C TYR A 136 29.85 -5.22 -36.00
N THR A 137 30.84 -4.40 -36.20
CA THR A 137 32.20 -4.90 -36.50
C THR A 137 32.85 -5.37 -35.21
N LEU A 138 32.90 -6.67 -35.01
CA LEU A 138 33.78 -7.25 -34.00
C LEU A 138 35.24 -7.05 -34.46
N ARG A 139 36.04 -6.48 -33.58
CA ARG A 139 37.49 -6.52 -33.75
C ARG A 139 38.00 -7.75 -33.02
N ASP A 140 38.66 -8.65 -33.73
CA ASP A 140 39.44 -9.68 -33.12
C ASP A 140 40.71 -9.07 -32.50
N GLU A 141 41.46 -9.90 -31.79
CA GLU A 141 42.73 -9.50 -31.15
C GLU A 141 43.79 -8.99 -32.16
N GLU A 142 43.60 -9.27 -33.45
CA GLU A 142 44.49 -8.85 -34.54
C GLU A 142 43.97 -7.58 -35.25
N GLY A 143 42.83 -7.04 -34.85
CA GLY A 143 42.23 -5.80 -35.40
C GLY A 143 41.52 -5.99 -36.75
N LEU A 144 41.31 -7.21 -37.20
CA LEU A 144 40.54 -7.53 -38.40
C LEU A 144 39.04 -7.34 -38.15
N ARG A 145 38.36 -6.71 -39.11
CA ARG A 145 36.92 -6.44 -39.03
C ARG A 145 36.14 -7.69 -39.50
N SER A 146 35.33 -8.28 -38.63
CA SER A 146 34.41 -9.36 -39.01
C SER A 146 32.98 -8.79 -39.15
N HIS A 147 32.43 -8.91 -40.36
CA HIS A 147 31.03 -8.55 -40.68
C HIS A 147 30.01 -9.62 -40.29
N ALA A 148 30.39 -10.63 -39.53
CA ALA A 148 29.66 -11.86 -39.35
C ALA A 148 28.31 -11.72 -38.60
N ILE A 149 28.11 -10.65 -37.83
CA ILE A 149 26.90 -10.50 -36.99
C ILE A 149 25.73 -9.88 -37.73
N SER A 150 25.99 -8.95 -38.68
CA SER A 150 24.92 -8.26 -39.42
C SER A 150 24.13 -9.21 -40.31
N THR A 151 24.80 -10.11 -40.99
CA THR A 151 24.14 -11.12 -41.86
C THR A 151 23.41 -12.17 -41.06
N THR A 152 23.87 -12.52 -39.88
CA THR A 152 23.24 -13.55 -39.03
C THR A 152 21.91 -13.07 -38.41
N LEU A 153 21.75 -11.75 -38.21
CA LEU A 153 20.55 -11.16 -37.58
C LEU A 153 19.48 -10.76 -38.63
N HIS A 154 19.78 -10.82 -39.92
CA HIS A 154 18.79 -10.57 -40.99
C HIS A 154 17.66 -11.61 -40.90
N GLY A 155 16.43 -11.12 -40.69
CA GLY A 155 15.26 -11.96 -40.54
C GLY A 155 15.09 -12.58 -39.15
N ALA A 156 16.01 -12.27 -38.23
CA ALA A 156 15.87 -12.69 -36.85
C ALA A 156 14.76 -11.89 -36.15
N THR A 157 14.21 -12.47 -35.08
CA THR A 157 13.18 -11.84 -34.24
C THR A 157 13.58 -11.97 -32.79
N ILE A 158 13.28 -10.91 -32.01
CA ILE A 158 13.32 -10.98 -30.55
C ILE A 158 11.96 -11.47 -30.07
N VAL A 159 11.95 -12.48 -29.23
CA VAL A 159 10.73 -12.99 -28.61
C VAL A 159 10.74 -12.57 -27.16
N ILE A 160 9.70 -11.89 -26.74
CA ILE A 160 9.45 -11.57 -25.35
C ILE A 160 8.26 -12.37 -24.82
N TRP A 161 8.26 -12.63 -23.53
CA TRP A 161 7.15 -13.21 -22.81
C TRP A 161 6.63 -12.22 -21.79
N THR A 162 5.30 -12.09 -21.69
CA THR A 162 4.67 -11.21 -20.71
C THR A 162 3.28 -11.69 -20.32
N THR A 163 2.88 -11.37 -19.09
CA THR A 163 1.50 -11.47 -18.60
C THR A 163 0.77 -10.12 -18.66
N THR A 164 1.46 -9.05 -19.04
CA THR A 164 0.94 -7.67 -19.11
C THR A 164 1.15 -7.07 -20.50
N PRO A 165 0.46 -7.59 -21.56
CA PRO A 165 0.72 -7.19 -22.94
C PRO A 165 0.32 -5.73 -23.27
N TRP A 166 -0.31 -5.06 -22.34
CA TRP A 166 -0.72 -3.65 -22.47
C TRP A 166 0.32 -2.63 -21.98
N THR A 167 1.48 -3.05 -21.49
CA THR A 167 2.58 -2.18 -21.02
C THR A 167 3.60 -1.87 -22.10
#